data_3b52c315bb9ae8c4be029b57673b406a
#
_entry.id   3b52c315bb9ae8c4be029b57673b406a
#
_cell.length_a   1.000
_cell.length_b   1.000
_cell.length_c   1.000
_cell.angle_alpha   90.00
_cell.angle_beta   90.00
_cell.angle_gamma   90.00
#
_symmetry.space_group_name_H-M   'P 1'
#
loop_
_entity.id
_entity.type
_entity.pdbx_description
1 polymer ?
#
loop_
_entity_poly.entity_id
_entity_poly.type
_entity_poly.pdbx_seq_one_letter_code
_entity_poly.pdbx_strand_id
1 'polypeptide(L)'
;MAKIQNDKYYTSPELAKYCVDKTKEIIGEDNITEYIEPSAGSGVFLDYLDKPYLAYDIEPEDERIVKADWLEINLDYKKGRCVIGNPPFGRANSLLKRFYKKSTEVADYISFIMPISQLKNNQELYQYDLIYSEDLGVQQYSNIDKHCCLNIYKNHIRENKNL
;
A
#
# COMPACT_ATOMS: atom_id res chain seq x y z
N MET A 1 4.57 -5.08 -26.14
CA MET A 1 4.43 -3.74 -25.57
C MET A 1 5.58 -3.46 -24.62
N ALA A 2 6.04 -2.28 -24.67
CA ALA A 2 7.09 -1.91 -23.76
C ALA A 2 6.62 -2.03 -22.30
N LYS A 3 7.55 -2.42 -21.46
CA LYS A 3 7.32 -2.41 -20.03
C LYS A 3 6.88 -1.00 -19.60
N ILE A 4 5.93 -0.94 -18.71
CA ILE A 4 5.54 0.32 -18.09
C ILE A 4 6.75 0.84 -17.31
N GLN A 5 7.15 2.07 -17.58
CA GLN A 5 8.29 2.66 -16.90
C GLN A 5 8.02 2.76 -15.40
N ASN A 6 9.06 2.57 -14.60
CA ASN A 6 8.99 2.68 -13.14
C ASN A 6 8.06 1.65 -12.50
N ASP A 7 7.88 0.48 -13.16
CA ASP A 7 7.01 -0.59 -12.66
C ASP A 7 5.57 -0.11 -12.37
N LYS A 8 5.09 0.79 -13.21
CA LYS A 8 3.76 1.37 -13.02
C LYS A 8 2.71 0.45 -13.61
N TYR A 9 1.95 -0.21 -12.75
CA TYR A 9 0.86 -1.11 -13.14
C TYR A 9 -0.45 -0.54 -12.62
N TYR A 10 -1.40 -0.31 -13.53
CA TYR A 10 -2.66 0.30 -13.17
C TYR A 10 -3.64 -0.72 -12.63
N THR A 11 -4.12 -0.48 -11.42
CA THR A 11 -5.11 -1.32 -10.75
C THR A 11 -6.50 -0.95 -11.26
N SER A 12 -7.37 -1.95 -11.47
CA SER A 12 -8.75 -1.67 -11.87
C SER A 12 -9.51 -0.97 -10.74
N PRO A 13 -10.52 -0.16 -11.08
CA PRO A 13 -11.37 0.45 -10.04
C PRO A 13 -12.03 -0.58 -9.12
N GLU A 14 -12.50 -1.70 -9.67
CA GLU A 14 -13.14 -2.75 -8.88
C GLU A 14 -12.19 -3.34 -7.86
N LEU A 15 -10.95 -3.61 -8.25
CA LEU A 15 -9.95 -4.17 -7.34
C LEU A 15 -9.54 -3.15 -6.29
N ALA A 16 -9.34 -1.89 -6.69
CA ALA A 16 -9.00 -0.83 -5.75
C ALA A 16 -10.08 -0.68 -4.69
N LYS A 17 -11.34 -0.65 -5.12
CA LYS A 17 -12.47 -0.56 -4.19
C LYS A 17 -12.50 -1.75 -3.25
N TYR A 18 -12.32 -2.96 -3.77
CA TYR A 18 -12.30 -4.16 -2.96
C TYR A 18 -11.21 -4.08 -1.89
N CYS A 19 -10.01 -3.68 -2.26
CA CYS A 19 -8.89 -3.59 -1.33
C CYS A 19 -9.13 -2.52 -0.26
N VAL A 20 -9.70 -1.38 -0.63
CA VAL A 20 -10.03 -0.34 0.35
C VAL A 20 -11.10 -0.85 1.33
N ASP A 21 -12.16 -1.47 0.80
CA ASP A 21 -13.24 -1.98 1.65
C ASP A 21 -12.73 -3.06 2.60
N LYS A 22 -11.89 -3.96 2.11
CA LYS A 22 -11.30 -5.02 2.95
C LYS A 22 -10.39 -4.44 4.02
N THR A 23 -9.63 -3.42 3.69
CA THR A 23 -8.75 -2.73 4.63
C THR A 23 -9.55 -2.14 5.79
N LYS A 24 -10.65 -1.47 5.49
CA LYS A 24 -11.52 -0.91 6.51
C LYS A 24 -12.14 -2.00 7.38
N GLU A 25 -12.55 -3.09 6.77
CA GLU A 25 -13.15 -4.22 7.50
C GLU A 25 -12.17 -4.83 8.48
N ILE A 26 -10.95 -5.12 8.03
CA ILE A 26 -9.94 -5.83 8.82
C ILE A 26 -9.35 -4.95 9.92
N ILE A 27 -9.01 -3.71 9.60
CA ILE A 27 -8.40 -2.79 10.56
C ILE A 27 -9.46 -2.18 11.49
N GLY A 28 -10.65 -1.94 10.96
CA GLY A 28 -11.69 -1.18 11.63
C GLY A 28 -11.62 0.28 11.23
N GLU A 29 -12.69 0.81 10.65
CA GLU A 29 -12.73 2.17 10.11
C GLU A 29 -12.33 3.21 11.14
N ASP A 30 -12.79 3.04 12.39
CA ASP A 30 -12.54 4.02 13.44
C ASP A 30 -11.07 4.06 13.89
N ASN A 31 -10.30 3.03 13.55
CA ASN A 31 -8.88 2.98 13.89
C ASN A 31 -8.01 3.72 12.88
N ILE A 32 -8.54 4.03 11.71
CA ILE A 32 -7.81 4.73 10.65
C ILE A 32 -8.14 6.21 10.70
N THR A 33 -7.12 7.05 10.86
CA THR A 33 -7.30 8.51 10.88
C THR A 33 -6.93 9.18 9.57
N GLU A 34 -6.05 8.55 8.80
CA GLU A 34 -5.51 9.13 7.58
C GLU A 34 -4.91 8.02 6.73
N TYR A 35 -4.97 8.19 5.41
CA TYR A 35 -4.33 7.28 4.48
C TYR A 35 -3.12 7.92 3.82
N ILE A 36 -2.18 7.08 3.38
CA ILE A 36 -1.12 7.49 2.47
C ILE A 36 -1.11 6.50 1.31
N GLU A 37 -1.16 7.01 0.08
CA GLU A 37 -0.92 6.21 -1.11
C GLU A 37 0.45 6.61 -1.66
N PRO A 38 1.47 5.75 -1.46
CA PRO A 38 2.86 6.15 -1.76
C PRO A 38 3.25 6.02 -3.23
N SER A 39 2.41 5.41 -4.06
CA SER A 39 2.65 5.23 -5.49
C SER A 39 1.33 5.33 -6.23
N ALA A 40 0.69 6.48 -6.11
CA ALA A 40 -0.73 6.65 -6.42
C ALA A 40 -1.09 6.59 -7.90
N GLY A 41 -0.12 6.80 -8.79
CA GLY A 41 -0.29 6.62 -10.24
C GLY A 41 -1.38 7.49 -10.83
N SER A 42 -2.48 6.86 -11.23
CA SER A 42 -3.64 7.54 -11.79
C SER A 42 -4.63 8.01 -10.72
N GLY A 43 -4.41 7.62 -9.46
CA GLY A 43 -5.28 8.02 -8.36
C GLY A 43 -6.47 7.10 -8.11
N VAL A 44 -6.45 5.89 -8.65
CA VAL A 44 -7.61 5.00 -8.57
C VAL A 44 -8.00 4.65 -7.13
N PHE A 45 -7.01 4.45 -6.23
CA PHE A 45 -7.33 4.17 -4.83
C PHE A 45 -7.97 5.37 -4.16
N LEU A 46 -7.58 6.59 -4.54
CA LEU A 46 -8.05 7.82 -3.90
C LEU A 46 -9.56 7.99 -4.04
N ASP A 47 -10.12 7.47 -5.12
CA ASP A 47 -11.56 7.57 -5.38
C ASP A 47 -12.41 6.89 -4.31
N TYR A 48 -11.81 5.97 -3.55
CA TYR A 48 -12.53 5.16 -2.56
C TYR A 48 -12.14 5.45 -1.12
N LEU A 49 -11.20 6.40 -0.90
CA LEU A 49 -10.79 6.76 0.45
C LEU A 49 -11.75 7.79 1.01
N ASP A 50 -12.25 7.53 2.21
CA ASP A 50 -13.23 8.39 2.87
C ASP A 50 -12.67 9.14 4.09
N LYS A 51 -11.36 9.16 4.22
CA LYS A 51 -10.64 9.90 5.24
C LYS A 51 -9.61 10.80 4.58
N PRO A 52 -9.05 11.77 5.28
CA PRO A 52 -7.94 12.56 4.73
C PRO A 52 -6.83 11.65 4.23
N TYR A 53 -6.17 12.04 3.17
CA TYR A 53 -5.07 11.26 2.61
C TYR A 53 -3.95 12.14 2.08
N LEU A 54 -2.76 11.53 2.01
CA LEU A 54 -1.61 12.06 1.28
C LEU A 54 -1.35 11.09 0.14
N ALA A 55 -1.05 11.61 -1.04
CA ALA A 55 -0.80 10.78 -2.21
C ALA A 55 0.45 11.25 -2.94
N TYR A 56 1.33 10.31 -3.26
CA TYR A 56 2.62 10.59 -3.90
C TYR A 56 2.84 9.70 -5.10
N ASP A 57 3.57 10.21 -6.08
CA ASP A 57 4.06 9.42 -7.21
C ASP A 57 5.20 10.19 -7.87
N ILE A 58 6.19 9.48 -8.41
CA ILE A 58 7.29 10.13 -9.14
C ILE A 58 6.81 10.68 -10.48
N GLU A 59 5.74 10.10 -11.04
CA GLU A 59 5.11 10.55 -12.28
C GLU A 59 3.59 10.58 -12.11
N PRO A 60 3.05 11.57 -11.37
CA PRO A 60 1.62 11.59 -11.08
C PRO A 60 0.78 11.86 -12.33
N GLU A 61 -0.38 11.20 -12.41
CA GLU A 61 -1.32 11.37 -13.50
C GLU A 61 -2.65 11.97 -13.03
N ASP A 62 -2.66 12.54 -11.83
CA ASP A 62 -3.85 13.14 -11.24
C ASP A 62 -3.40 14.31 -10.38
N GLU A 63 -4.15 15.39 -10.39
CA GLU A 63 -3.78 16.61 -9.66
C GLU A 63 -3.81 16.45 -8.13
N ARG A 64 -4.50 15.43 -7.61
CA ARG A 64 -4.55 15.14 -6.17
C ARG A 64 -3.23 14.55 -5.65
N ILE A 65 -2.32 14.19 -6.55
CA ILE A 65 -1.09 13.47 -6.22
C ILE A 65 0.08 14.42 -6.25
N VAL A 66 0.89 14.41 -5.19
CA VAL A 66 2.11 15.22 -5.12
C VAL A 66 3.23 14.47 -5.83
N LYS A 67 3.94 15.17 -6.71
CA LYS A 67 5.12 14.59 -7.37
C LYS A 67 6.24 14.49 -6.35
N ALA A 68 6.57 13.26 -5.96
CA ALA A 68 7.62 13.00 -4.98
C ALA A 68 8.01 11.52 -5.03
N ASP A 69 9.24 11.25 -4.61
CA ASP A 69 9.71 9.88 -4.41
C ASP A 69 9.43 9.51 -2.97
N TRP A 70 8.56 8.51 -2.78
CA TRP A 70 8.19 8.04 -1.43
C TRP A 70 9.40 7.75 -0.57
N LEU A 71 10.46 7.19 -1.16
CA LEU A 71 11.65 6.78 -0.43
C LEU A 71 12.52 7.96 0.01
N GLU A 72 12.29 9.14 -0.54
CA GLU A 72 13.11 10.32 -0.26
C GLU A 72 12.40 11.37 0.59
N ILE A 73 11.10 11.27 0.78
CA ILE A 73 10.39 12.29 1.54
C ILE A 73 10.58 12.09 3.03
N ASN A 74 10.59 13.20 3.76
CA ASN A 74 10.60 13.19 5.22
C ASN A 74 9.17 13.31 5.72
N LEU A 75 8.76 12.35 6.54
CA LEU A 75 7.42 12.34 7.08
C LEU A 75 7.49 11.73 8.47
N ASP A 76 6.91 12.43 9.44
CA ASP A 76 6.85 11.93 10.81
C ASP A 76 5.78 10.86 10.96
N TYR A 77 5.98 9.98 11.92
CA TYR A 77 4.97 9.01 12.30
C TYR A 77 3.71 9.72 12.78
N LYS A 78 2.55 9.16 12.43
CA LYS A 78 1.26 9.66 12.92
C LYS A 78 0.37 8.47 13.27
N LYS A 79 -0.18 8.51 14.48
CA LYS A 79 -1.05 7.44 14.97
C LYS A 79 -2.29 7.30 14.09
N GLY A 80 -2.69 6.06 13.81
CA GLY A 80 -3.88 5.76 13.03
C GLY A 80 -3.69 5.86 11.52
N ARG A 81 -2.49 6.18 11.07
CA ARG A 81 -2.21 6.30 9.63
C ARG A 81 -2.10 4.93 8.99
N CYS A 82 -2.68 4.78 7.80
CA CYS A 82 -2.63 3.56 7.01
C CYS A 82 -2.00 3.85 5.64
N VAL A 83 -0.92 3.17 5.32
CA VAL A 83 -0.31 3.23 3.99
C VAL A 83 -0.96 2.16 3.14
N ILE A 84 -1.54 2.54 2.01
CA ILE A 84 -2.36 1.66 1.18
C ILE A 84 -2.01 1.84 -0.29
N GLY A 85 -2.03 0.76 -1.06
CA GLY A 85 -1.88 0.85 -2.49
C GLY A 85 -1.27 -0.39 -3.13
N ASN A 86 -0.82 -0.19 -4.36
CA ASN A 86 -0.15 -1.21 -5.16
C ASN A 86 1.26 -0.69 -5.47
N PRO A 87 2.22 -0.86 -4.55
CA PRO A 87 3.56 -0.30 -4.72
C PRO A 87 4.34 -1.04 -5.81
N PRO A 88 5.36 -0.39 -6.37
CA PRO A 88 6.21 -1.06 -7.34
C PRO A 88 6.99 -2.20 -6.66
N PHE A 89 7.18 -3.32 -7.39
CA PHE A 89 7.86 -4.48 -6.81
C PHE A 89 9.38 -4.40 -6.96
N GLY A 90 9.84 -3.98 -8.15
CA GLY A 90 11.25 -3.95 -8.46
C GLY A 90 11.84 -5.34 -8.65
N ARG A 91 13.15 -5.39 -8.89
CA ARG A 91 13.86 -6.66 -9.09
C ARG A 91 13.92 -7.41 -7.77
N ALA A 92 13.49 -8.68 -7.79
CA ALA A 92 13.46 -9.54 -6.60
C ALA A 92 12.72 -8.89 -5.43
N ASN A 93 11.69 -8.10 -5.75
CA ASN A 93 10.89 -7.37 -4.77
C ASN A 93 11.68 -6.37 -3.92
N SER A 94 12.83 -5.93 -4.40
CA SER A 94 13.70 -5.01 -3.63
C SER A 94 13.02 -3.67 -3.39
N LEU A 95 12.30 -3.16 -4.39
CA LEU A 95 11.62 -1.88 -4.26
C LEU A 95 10.42 -2.00 -3.33
N LEU A 96 9.67 -3.10 -3.42
CA LEU A 96 8.57 -3.39 -2.53
C LEU A 96 9.02 -3.40 -1.07
N LYS A 97 10.14 -4.05 -0.79
CA LYS A 97 10.70 -4.12 0.57
C LYS A 97 11.05 -2.74 1.10
N ARG A 98 11.60 -1.88 0.25
CA ARG A 98 11.93 -0.51 0.65
C ARG A 98 10.67 0.32 0.90
N PHE A 99 9.64 0.17 0.07
CA PHE A 99 8.35 0.82 0.28
C PHE A 99 7.73 0.37 1.60
N TYR A 100 7.78 -0.92 1.86
CA TYR A 100 7.24 -1.48 3.11
C TYR A 100 8.00 -0.91 4.31
N LYS A 101 9.33 -0.95 4.27
CA LYS A 101 10.14 -0.45 5.38
C LYS A 101 9.85 1.02 5.68
N LYS A 102 9.78 1.85 4.66
CA LYS A 102 9.44 3.26 4.84
C LYS A 102 8.08 3.41 5.52
N SER A 103 7.12 2.61 5.11
CA SER A 103 5.77 2.66 5.67
C SER A 103 5.77 2.33 7.16
N THR A 104 6.63 1.41 7.60
CA THR A 104 6.73 1.07 9.03
C THR A 104 7.21 2.23 9.89
N GLU A 105 7.90 3.18 9.28
CA GLU A 105 8.46 4.33 10.00
C GLU A 105 7.41 5.41 10.25
N VAL A 106 6.33 5.44 9.50
CA VAL A 106 5.40 6.56 9.49
C VAL A 106 3.95 6.21 9.81
N ALA A 107 3.60 4.93 9.89
CA ALA A 107 2.21 4.52 10.00
C ALA A 107 2.02 3.36 10.96
N ASP A 108 0.77 3.12 11.35
CA ASP A 108 0.38 1.98 12.17
C ASP A 108 -0.08 0.78 11.35
N TYR A 109 -0.53 1.04 10.12
CA TYR A 109 -1.12 0.01 9.27
C TYR A 109 -0.54 0.10 7.87
N ILE A 110 -0.39 -1.07 7.24
CA ILE A 110 0.05 -1.16 5.85
C ILE A 110 -0.88 -2.13 5.13
N SER A 111 -1.44 -1.71 4.01
CA SER A 111 -2.31 -2.55 3.20
C SER A 111 -1.83 -2.47 1.75
N PHE A 112 -1.11 -3.51 1.33
CA PHE A 112 -0.47 -3.51 0.00
C PHE A 112 -0.91 -4.69 -0.85
N ILE A 113 -1.09 -4.43 -2.13
CA ILE A 113 -1.13 -5.48 -3.14
C ILE A 113 0.33 -5.87 -3.39
N MET A 114 0.61 -7.16 -3.26
CA MET A 114 1.96 -7.71 -3.39
C MET A 114 1.96 -8.92 -4.32
N PRO A 115 3.13 -9.30 -4.87
CA PRO A 115 3.21 -10.54 -5.66
C PRO A 115 2.78 -11.73 -4.83
N ILE A 116 2.24 -12.76 -5.49
CA ILE A 116 1.71 -13.94 -4.76
C ILE A 116 2.77 -14.63 -3.91
N SER A 117 4.05 -14.46 -4.23
CA SER A 117 5.14 -15.00 -3.41
C SER A 117 5.10 -14.46 -1.97
N GLN A 118 4.42 -13.34 -1.76
CA GLN A 118 4.31 -12.71 -0.45
C GLN A 118 3.07 -13.14 0.34
N LEU A 119 2.29 -14.07 -0.19
CA LEU A 119 1.12 -14.55 0.51
C LEU A 119 1.53 -15.13 1.86
N LYS A 120 0.88 -14.65 2.91
CA LYS A 120 1.13 -15.06 4.31
C LYS A 120 2.55 -14.77 4.79
N ASN A 121 3.28 -13.88 4.12
CA ASN A 121 4.64 -13.53 4.51
C ASN A 121 4.62 -12.32 5.45
N ASN A 122 5.15 -12.51 6.65
CA ASN A 122 5.20 -11.47 7.67
C ASN A 122 6.33 -10.46 7.47
N GLN A 123 7.07 -10.52 6.36
CA GLN A 123 8.15 -9.59 5.97
C GLN A 123 9.31 -9.53 6.96
N GLU A 124 9.37 -10.44 7.91
CA GLU A 124 10.47 -10.50 8.89
C GLU A 124 10.69 -9.19 9.66
N LEU A 125 9.65 -8.38 9.80
CA LEU A 125 9.73 -7.14 10.56
C LEU A 125 8.98 -7.33 11.87
N TYR A 126 9.74 -7.43 12.94
CA TYR A 126 9.25 -7.82 14.26
C TYR A 126 8.19 -6.91 14.85
N GLN A 127 8.17 -5.65 14.44
CA GLN A 127 7.21 -4.70 14.98
C GLN A 127 5.87 -4.70 14.26
N TYR A 128 5.73 -5.49 13.21
CA TYR A 128 4.46 -5.56 12.47
C TYR A 128 3.98 -6.99 12.37
N ASP A 129 2.68 -7.16 12.58
CA ASP A 129 2.00 -8.44 12.43
C ASP A 129 1.21 -8.46 11.13
N LEU A 130 1.31 -9.53 10.40
CA LEU A 130 0.42 -9.78 9.26
C LEU A 130 -0.94 -10.18 9.83
N ILE A 131 -1.92 -9.30 9.73
CA ILE A 131 -3.26 -9.54 10.29
C ILE A 131 -4.25 -10.06 9.27
N TYR A 132 -3.93 -9.97 7.98
CA TYR A 132 -4.79 -10.47 6.91
C TYR A 132 -3.95 -10.73 5.67
N SER A 133 -4.26 -11.83 4.97
CA SER A 133 -3.58 -12.16 3.72
C SER A 133 -4.54 -12.92 2.82
N GLU A 134 -4.72 -12.44 1.60
CA GLU A 134 -5.67 -13.01 0.66
C GLU A 134 -5.08 -13.14 -0.73
N ASP A 135 -5.25 -14.32 -1.34
CA ASP A 135 -4.92 -14.53 -2.75
C ASP A 135 -5.96 -13.81 -3.60
N LEU A 136 -5.56 -12.81 -4.35
CA LEU A 136 -6.44 -12.04 -5.23
C LEU A 136 -6.65 -12.70 -6.60
N GLY A 137 -5.98 -13.83 -6.85
CA GLY A 137 -6.00 -14.47 -8.15
C GLY A 137 -5.18 -13.70 -9.15
N VAL A 138 -5.34 -14.05 -10.42
CA VAL A 138 -4.67 -13.37 -11.51
C VAL A 138 -5.52 -12.15 -11.90
N GLN A 139 -4.91 -10.96 -11.81
CA GLN A 139 -5.55 -9.70 -12.16
C GLN A 139 -4.82 -9.06 -13.31
N GLN A 140 -5.54 -8.33 -14.14
CA GLN A 140 -4.92 -7.58 -15.22
C GLN A 140 -4.54 -6.18 -14.75
N TYR A 141 -3.25 -5.86 -14.83
CA TYR A 141 -2.71 -4.54 -14.49
C TYR A 141 -2.15 -3.96 -15.78
N SER A 142 -2.78 -2.89 -16.29
CA SER A 142 -2.45 -2.38 -17.62
C SER A 142 -2.63 -3.51 -18.65
N ASN A 143 -1.59 -3.93 -19.32
CA ASN A 143 -1.64 -5.01 -20.31
C ASN A 143 -0.94 -6.27 -19.82
N ILE A 144 -0.74 -6.39 -18.51
CA ILE A 144 0.03 -7.49 -17.92
C ILE A 144 -0.83 -8.18 -16.87
N ASP A 145 -0.94 -9.50 -17.00
CA ASP A 145 -1.61 -10.33 -15.99
C ASP A 145 -0.61 -10.64 -14.88
N LYS A 146 -1.04 -10.48 -13.64
CA LYS A 146 -0.20 -10.81 -12.49
C LYS A 146 -1.02 -11.51 -11.42
N HIS A 147 -0.41 -12.51 -10.81
CA HIS A 147 -1.00 -13.19 -9.67
C HIS A 147 -0.50 -12.50 -8.41
N CYS A 148 -1.43 -11.86 -7.70
CA CYS A 148 -1.10 -11.04 -6.54
C CYS A 148 -1.92 -11.43 -5.32
N CYS A 149 -1.50 -10.91 -4.18
CA CYS A 149 -2.22 -11.06 -2.92
C CYS A 149 -2.42 -9.69 -2.29
N LEU A 150 -3.35 -9.61 -1.34
CA LEU A 150 -3.54 -8.45 -0.49
C LEU A 150 -3.06 -8.81 0.90
N ASN A 151 -2.05 -8.09 1.39
CA ASN A 151 -1.54 -8.27 2.75
C ASN A 151 -1.79 -7.01 3.56
N ILE A 152 -2.31 -7.20 4.78
CA ILE A 152 -2.57 -6.10 5.71
C ILE A 152 -1.78 -6.36 6.99
N TYR A 153 -1.05 -5.34 7.42
CA TYR A 153 -0.14 -5.41 8.56
C TYR A 153 -0.50 -4.36 9.60
N LYS A 154 -0.22 -4.67 10.86
CA LYS A 154 -0.47 -3.79 11.99
C LYS A 154 0.75 -3.72 12.89
N ASN A 155 1.09 -2.50 13.34
CA ASN A 155 2.21 -2.30 14.26
C ASN A 155 1.80 -2.63 15.69
N HIS A 156 2.25 -3.75 16.21
CA HIS A 156 1.89 -4.15 17.58
C HIS A 156 2.80 -3.50 18.64
N ILE A 157 4.03 -3.13 18.28
CA ILE A 157 4.97 -2.54 19.24
C ILE A 157 4.51 -1.16 19.69
N ARG A 158 4.07 -0.32 18.74
CA ARG A 158 3.57 1.00 19.08
C ARG A 158 2.27 0.94 19.87
N GLU A 159 1.40 -0.01 19.51
CA GLU A 159 0.18 -0.25 20.26
C GLU A 159 0.49 -0.56 21.72
N ASN A 160 1.46 -1.44 21.97
CA ASN A 160 1.86 -1.80 23.32
C ASN A 160 2.51 -0.63 24.07
N LYS A 161 3.24 0.22 23.39
CA LYS A 161 3.88 1.38 23.99
C LYS A 161 2.92 2.50 24.38
N ASN A 162 1.73 2.49 23.83
CA ASN A 162 0.72 3.51 24.09
C ASN A 162 -0.23 3.14 25.22
N LEU A 163 0.08 2.10 25.96
CA LEU A 163 -0.72 1.66 27.10
C LEU A 163 -0.54 2.55 28.34
#